data_5b5f8eebfe8a5e94e932f73ec25255e2
#
_entry.id   5b5f8eebfe8a5e94e932f73ec25255e2
#
_cell.length_a   1.000
_cell.length_b   1.000
_cell.length_c   1.000
_cell.angle_alpha   90.00
_cell.angle_beta   90.00
_cell.angle_gamma   90.00
#
_symmetry.space_group_name_H-M   'P 1'
#
loop_
_entity.id
_entity.type
_entity.pdbx_description
1 polymer ?
#
loop_
_entity_poly.entity_id
_entity_poly.type
_entity_poly.pdbx_seq_one_letter_code
_entity_poly.pdbx_strand_id
1 'polypeptide(L)'
;MKIDLKNVDFVIPLRIDTGDRLRNVILSTSYLLHHFDCTVTIKEVDSERRFETFALPVIKRLVDTSNLNHIFEEETRTDDAFHRTKVLNDMIMDSKCDIVVNYDTDLVLPLDTYTKAVEMLQGEYDVVYPYRYGNHGERKVNLGFTIETQDDMDNFEKEEFVSRFTKEYDSSLFDDRFFYYPSNQG
;
A
#
# COMPACT_ATOMS: atom_id res chain seq x y z
N MET A 1 11.51 0.51 16.99
CA MET A 1 10.69 1.71 17.37
C MET A 1 10.07 2.21 16.09
N LYS A 2 8.73 2.33 16.04
CA LYS A 2 8.02 2.85 14.85
C LYS A 2 8.23 4.37 14.72
N ILE A 3 8.18 4.85 13.48
CA ILE A 3 8.17 6.29 13.18
C ILE A 3 6.76 6.81 13.47
N ASP A 4 6.66 7.93 14.19
CA ASP A 4 5.35 8.51 14.58
C ASP A 4 4.68 9.22 13.39
N LEU A 5 3.59 8.64 12.92
CA LEU A 5 2.68 9.16 11.90
C LEU A 5 1.22 8.99 12.35
N LYS A 6 0.94 9.13 13.65
CA LYS A 6 -0.41 8.88 14.23
C LYS A 6 -1.53 9.70 13.59
N ASN A 7 -1.19 10.84 13.00
CA ASN A 7 -2.13 11.74 12.35
C ASN A 7 -2.27 11.49 10.85
N VAL A 8 -1.75 10.36 10.38
CA VAL A 8 -1.74 9.97 8.97
C VAL A 8 -2.59 8.72 8.78
N ASP A 9 -3.50 8.75 7.81
CA ASP A 9 -4.29 7.62 7.35
C ASP A 9 -3.88 7.25 5.91
N PHE A 10 -3.34 6.06 5.74
CA PHE A 10 -3.06 5.48 4.42
C PHE A 10 -4.33 4.79 3.92
N VAL A 11 -5.02 5.41 2.98
CA VAL A 11 -6.28 4.89 2.43
C VAL A 11 -6.00 4.09 1.15
N ILE A 12 -6.44 2.84 1.15
CA ILE A 12 -6.17 1.85 0.11
C ILE A 12 -7.50 1.34 -0.45
N PRO A 13 -7.99 1.89 -1.58
CA PRO A 13 -9.10 1.29 -2.30
C PRO A 13 -8.64 -0.02 -2.95
N LEU A 14 -9.31 -1.13 -2.64
CA LEU A 14 -8.84 -2.46 -2.97
C LEU A 14 -9.90 -3.28 -3.72
N ARG A 15 -9.47 -4.00 -4.75
CA ARG A 15 -10.12 -5.16 -5.35
C ARG A 15 -9.04 -6.19 -5.63
N ILE A 16 -9.22 -7.42 -5.14
CA ILE A 16 -8.24 -8.49 -5.31
C ILE A 16 -8.70 -9.40 -6.45
N ASP A 17 -8.27 -9.10 -7.66
CA ASP A 17 -8.57 -9.86 -8.87
C ASP A 17 -7.40 -10.73 -9.35
N THR A 18 -6.20 -10.53 -8.78
CA THR A 18 -4.99 -11.27 -9.13
C THR A 18 -4.17 -11.66 -7.89
N GLY A 19 -3.32 -12.69 -8.03
CA GLY A 19 -2.38 -13.08 -6.99
C GLY A 19 -1.35 -11.99 -6.69
N ASP A 20 -0.96 -11.21 -7.70
CA ASP A 20 -0.03 -10.10 -7.51
C ASP A 20 -0.63 -9.00 -6.65
N ARG A 21 -1.91 -8.67 -6.83
CA ARG A 21 -2.60 -7.71 -5.95
C ARG A 21 -2.73 -8.23 -4.53
N LEU A 22 -2.99 -9.52 -4.35
CA LEU A 22 -3.00 -10.14 -3.03
C LEU A 22 -1.62 -10.01 -2.36
N ARG A 23 -0.55 -10.38 -3.07
CA ARG A 23 0.82 -10.24 -2.59
C ARG A 23 1.15 -8.79 -2.24
N ASN A 24 0.84 -7.88 -3.15
CA ASN A 24 1.16 -6.47 -2.99
C ASN A 24 0.46 -5.86 -1.78
N VAL A 25 -0.82 -6.13 -1.56
CA VAL A 25 -1.53 -5.59 -0.38
C VAL A 25 -0.99 -6.17 0.92
N ILE A 26 -0.58 -7.44 0.96
CA ILE A 26 0.06 -8.04 2.13
C ILE A 26 1.39 -7.32 2.43
N LEU A 27 2.23 -7.15 1.43
CA LEU A 27 3.56 -6.54 1.58
C LEU A 27 3.46 -5.07 1.98
N SER A 28 2.70 -4.28 1.24
CA SER A 28 2.59 -2.84 1.47
C SER A 28 1.93 -2.51 2.81
N THR A 29 0.84 -3.22 3.17
CA THR A 29 0.19 -3.05 4.47
C THR A 29 1.10 -3.44 5.63
N SER A 30 1.79 -4.58 5.50
CA SER A 30 2.73 -5.02 6.53
C SER A 30 3.92 -4.05 6.68
N TYR A 31 4.42 -3.53 5.55
CA TYR A 31 5.48 -2.51 5.57
C TYR A 31 5.06 -1.25 6.33
N LEU A 32 3.90 -0.70 6.00
CA LEU A 32 3.38 0.49 6.66
C LEU A 32 3.22 0.27 8.17
N LEU A 33 2.53 -0.80 8.56
CA LEU A 33 2.26 -1.11 9.97
C LEU A 33 3.51 -1.51 10.75
N HIS A 34 4.54 -2.04 10.09
CA HIS A 34 5.81 -2.36 10.73
C HIS A 34 6.62 -1.11 11.07
N HIS A 35 6.74 -0.21 10.11
CA HIS A 35 7.65 0.93 10.22
C HIS A 35 7.02 2.16 10.86
N PHE A 36 5.71 2.33 10.72
CA PHE A 36 5.01 3.55 11.15
C PHE A 36 3.96 3.26 12.23
N ASP A 37 3.83 4.21 13.14
CA ASP A 37 2.67 4.33 14.03
C ASP A 37 1.65 5.23 13.33
N CYS A 38 0.86 4.64 12.43
CA CYS A 38 -0.09 5.31 11.54
C CYS A 38 -1.41 4.53 11.51
N THR A 39 -2.44 5.10 10.93
CA THR A 39 -3.64 4.37 10.53
C THR A 39 -3.48 3.84 9.10
N VAL A 40 -3.93 2.62 8.85
CA VAL A 40 -4.08 2.07 7.51
C VAL A 40 -5.54 1.65 7.34
N THR A 41 -6.22 2.28 6.40
CA THR A 41 -7.63 1.99 6.09
C THR A 41 -7.71 1.34 4.72
N ILE A 42 -8.23 0.10 4.66
CA ILE A 42 -8.45 -0.65 3.43
C ILE A 42 -9.95 -0.76 3.19
N LYS A 43 -10.41 -0.29 2.04
CA LYS A 43 -11.78 -0.50 1.58
C LYS A 43 -11.78 -1.46 0.41
N GLU A 44 -12.18 -2.69 0.67
CA GLU A 44 -12.33 -3.75 -0.33
C GLU A 44 -13.73 -3.66 -0.95
N VAL A 45 -13.78 -3.55 -2.27
CA VAL A 45 -15.03 -3.61 -3.05
C VAL A 45 -14.92 -4.79 -4.01
N ASP A 46 -15.56 -5.90 -3.64
CA ASP A 46 -15.47 -7.17 -4.37
C ASP A 46 -16.74 -8.00 -4.15
N SER A 47 -16.92 -9.05 -4.93
CA SER A 47 -17.98 -10.05 -4.73
C SER A 47 -17.72 -10.97 -3.53
N GLU A 48 -16.48 -11.06 -3.07
CA GLU A 48 -16.02 -11.91 -1.97
C GLU A 48 -15.06 -11.17 -1.04
N ARG A 49 -15.04 -11.53 0.24
CA ARG A 49 -14.15 -10.97 1.28
C ARG A 49 -12.73 -11.55 1.18
N ARG A 50 -12.03 -11.27 0.09
CA ARG A 50 -10.71 -11.87 -0.19
C ARG A 50 -9.61 -11.32 0.72
N PHE A 51 -9.67 -10.04 1.06
CA PHE A 51 -8.72 -9.48 2.01
C PHE A 51 -8.84 -10.13 3.38
N GLU A 52 -10.06 -10.26 3.90
CA GLU A 52 -10.30 -10.89 5.20
C GLU A 52 -9.91 -12.36 5.19
N THR A 53 -10.16 -13.07 4.08
CA THR A 53 -9.93 -14.50 3.95
C THR A 53 -8.46 -14.83 3.73
N PHE A 54 -7.76 -14.08 2.88
CA PHE A 54 -6.43 -14.47 2.42
C PHE A 54 -5.31 -13.54 2.89
N ALA A 55 -5.51 -12.22 2.90
CA ALA A 55 -4.47 -11.26 3.26
C ALA A 55 -4.35 -11.06 4.77
N LEU A 56 -5.44 -10.77 5.44
CA LEU A 56 -5.45 -10.40 6.86
C LEU A 56 -4.82 -11.46 7.78
N PRO A 57 -5.03 -12.78 7.59
CA PRO A 57 -4.37 -13.80 8.41
C PRO A 57 -2.85 -13.81 8.27
N VAL A 58 -2.34 -13.48 7.08
CA VAL A 58 -0.89 -13.36 6.85
C VAL A 58 -0.35 -12.11 7.52
N ILE A 59 -0.98 -10.96 7.30
CA ILE A 59 -0.57 -9.67 7.90
C ILE A 59 -0.53 -9.78 9.43
N LYS A 60 -1.54 -10.38 10.06
CA LYS A 60 -1.60 -10.59 11.52
C LYS A 60 -0.45 -11.44 12.09
N ARG A 61 0.18 -12.29 11.28
CA ARG A 61 1.36 -13.05 11.69
C ARG A 61 2.66 -12.27 11.57
N LEU A 62 2.66 -11.25 10.72
CA LEU A 62 3.85 -10.45 10.41
C LEU A 62 3.97 -9.22 11.30
N VAL A 63 2.85 -8.55 11.58
CA VAL A 63 2.84 -7.25 12.26
C VAL A 63 1.65 -7.11 13.19
N ASP A 64 1.74 -6.15 14.13
CA ASP A 64 0.59 -5.70 14.91
C ASP A 64 -0.40 -4.95 14.00
N THR A 65 -1.67 -5.37 14.04
CA THR A 65 -2.75 -4.84 13.21
C THR A 65 -3.74 -3.95 13.98
N SER A 66 -3.37 -3.46 15.15
CA SER A 66 -4.25 -2.61 15.99
C SER A 66 -4.72 -1.34 15.29
N ASN A 67 -3.91 -0.81 14.37
CA ASN A 67 -4.17 0.39 13.58
C ASN A 67 -4.64 0.09 12.14
N LEU A 68 -5.05 -1.14 11.85
CA LEU A 68 -5.58 -1.55 10.57
C LEU A 68 -7.11 -1.54 10.58
N ASN A 69 -7.71 -0.73 9.74
CA ASN A 69 -9.14 -0.72 9.49
C ASN A 69 -9.44 -1.44 8.17
N HIS A 70 -10.36 -2.39 8.19
CA HIS A 70 -10.84 -3.05 6.99
C HIS A 70 -12.35 -2.86 6.84
N ILE A 71 -12.77 -2.34 5.70
CA ILE A 71 -14.15 -2.11 5.32
C ILE A 71 -14.41 -2.95 4.07
N PHE A 72 -15.46 -3.75 4.10
CA PHE A 72 -15.90 -4.52 2.93
C PHE A 72 -17.23 -3.96 2.42
N GLU A 73 -17.27 -3.68 1.13
CA GLU A 73 -18.47 -3.32 0.39
C GLU A 73 -18.70 -4.37 -0.70
N GLU A 74 -19.86 -5.04 -0.67
CA GLU A 74 -20.19 -6.05 -1.65
C GLU A 74 -20.44 -5.40 -3.02
N GLU A 75 -19.72 -5.86 -4.05
CA GLU A 75 -19.93 -5.41 -5.41
C GLU A 75 -21.17 -6.08 -6.00
N THR A 76 -22.20 -5.29 -6.24
CA THR A 76 -23.48 -5.78 -6.79
C THR A 76 -23.69 -5.42 -8.26
N ARG A 77 -22.77 -4.68 -8.85
CA ARG A 77 -22.89 -4.23 -10.23
C ARG A 77 -22.42 -5.30 -11.21
N THR A 78 -22.98 -5.24 -12.39
CA THR A 78 -22.71 -6.20 -13.48
C THR A 78 -21.69 -5.69 -14.50
N ASP A 79 -21.24 -4.45 -14.36
CA ASP A 79 -20.31 -3.80 -15.31
C ASP A 79 -18.83 -4.16 -15.08
N ASP A 80 -18.54 -4.94 -14.05
CA ASP A 80 -17.21 -5.41 -13.65
C ASP A 80 -16.15 -4.28 -13.47
N ALA A 81 -16.57 -3.03 -13.45
CA ALA A 81 -15.70 -1.89 -13.33
C ALA A 81 -15.41 -1.56 -11.86
N PHE A 82 -14.13 -1.51 -11.48
CA PHE A 82 -13.72 -1.01 -10.18
C PHE A 82 -13.68 0.53 -10.18
N HIS A 83 -14.68 1.16 -9.55
CA HIS A 83 -14.77 2.63 -9.46
C HIS A 83 -13.85 3.21 -8.38
N ARG A 84 -12.54 3.02 -8.58
CA ARG A 84 -11.49 3.41 -7.63
C ARG A 84 -11.64 4.84 -7.10
N THR A 85 -11.91 5.81 -7.98
CA THR A 85 -12.02 7.22 -7.60
C THR A 85 -13.19 7.47 -6.64
N LYS A 86 -14.34 6.81 -6.86
CA LYS A 86 -15.50 6.93 -5.95
C LYS A 86 -15.13 6.37 -4.57
N VAL A 87 -14.58 5.15 -4.55
CA VAL A 87 -14.15 4.49 -3.30
C VAL A 87 -13.16 5.35 -2.54
N LEU A 88 -12.17 5.92 -3.24
CA LEU A 88 -11.17 6.80 -2.67
C LEU A 88 -11.78 8.08 -2.09
N ASN A 89 -12.70 8.73 -2.80
CA ASN A 89 -13.37 9.93 -2.29
C ASN A 89 -14.15 9.64 -1.00
N ASP A 90 -14.88 8.53 -0.96
CA ASP A 90 -15.60 8.11 0.25
C ASP A 90 -14.62 7.92 1.42
N MET A 91 -13.48 7.23 1.19
CA MET A 91 -12.47 6.99 2.21
C MET A 91 -11.81 8.26 2.72
N ILE A 92 -11.52 9.22 1.83
CA ILE A 92 -10.94 10.52 2.22
C ILE A 92 -11.91 11.29 3.10
N MET A 93 -13.20 11.30 2.75
CA MET A 93 -14.23 12.01 3.53
C MET A 93 -14.50 11.38 4.89
N ASP A 94 -14.32 10.06 5.01
CA ASP A 94 -14.57 9.31 6.24
C ASP A 94 -13.37 9.31 7.20
N SER A 95 -12.18 9.60 6.71
CA SER A 95 -10.95 9.62 7.51
C SER A 95 -11.04 10.64 8.65
N LYS A 96 -10.47 10.28 9.81
CA LYS A 96 -10.40 11.13 11.00
C LYS A 96 -9.01 11.73 11.22
N CYS A 97 -8.06 11.40 10.35
CA CYS A 97 -6.72 11.95 10.38
C CYS A 97 -6.65 13.27 9.59
N ASP A 98 -5.77 14.17 10.00
CA ASP A 98 -5.58 15.45 9.30
C ASP A 98 -4.82 15.27 7.97
N ILE A 99 -4.03 14.21 7.86
CA ILE A 99 -3.30 13.86 6.65
C ILE A 99 -3.82 12.54 6.12
N VAL A 100 -4.27 12.56 4.86
CA VAL A 100 -4.74 11.35 4.17
C VAL A 100 -3.83 11.06 2.98
N VAL A 101 -3.32 9.83 2.92
CA VAL A 101 -2.46 9.36 1.85
C VAL A 101 -3.23 8.42 0.94
N ASN A 102 -3.49 8.85 -0.30
CA ASN A 102 -3.95 7.94 -1.35
C ASN A 102 -2.82 6.97 -1.69
N TYR A 103 -2.97 5.70 -1.30
CA TYR A 103 -1.90 4.72 -1.38
C TYR A 103 -2.24 3.57 -2.33
N ASP A 104 -1.31 3.25 -3.22
CA ASP A 104 -1.40 2.10 -4.12
C ASP A 104 -0.64 0.90 -3.51
N THR A 105 -1.19 -0.30 -3.67
CA THR A 105 -0.64 -1.51 -3.05
C THR A 105 0.69 -1.97 -3.64
N ASP A 106 1.01 -1.53 -4.84
CA ASP A 106 2.24 -1.82 -5.57
C ASP A 106 3.34 -0.77 -5.35
N LEU A 107 3.10 0.17 -4.43
CA LEU A 107 4.03 1.24 -4.11
C LEU A 107 4.66 1.02 -2.73
N VAL A 108 5.99 1.04 -2.66
CA VAL A 108 6.75 1.13 -1.42
C VAL A 108 7.89 2.11 -1.64
N LEU A 109 7.98 3.12 -0.78
CA LEU A 109 8.99 4.17 -0.85
C LEU A 109 9.99 4.04 0.31
N PRO A 110 11.19 4.61 0.19
CA PRO A 110 12.10 4.76 1.31
C PRO A 110 11.45 5.46 2.52
N LEU A 111 11.79 5.06 3.73
CA LEU A 111 11.15 5.55 4.96
C LEU A 111 11.19 7.07 5.10
N ASP A 112 12.32 7.68 4.73
CA ASP A 112 12.51 9.14 4.80
C ASP A 112 11.63 9.92 3.83
N THR A 113 11.14 9.27 2.77
CA THR A 113 10.21 9.88 1.82
C THR A 113 8.86 10.17 2.47
N TYR A 114 8.35 9.22 3.27
CA TYR A 114 7.08 9.41 3.98
C TYR A 114 7.20 10.51 5.03
N THR A 115 8.26 10.51 5.83
CA THR A 115 8.47 11.52 6.87
C THR A 115 8.61 12.92 6.29
N LYS A 116 9.40 13.08 5.24
CA LYS A 116 9.55 14.37 4.54
C LYS A 116 8.24 14.87 3.92
N ALA A 117 7.44 13.96 3.33
CA ALA A 117 6.14 14.34 2.79
C ALA A 117 5.20 14.86 3.89
N VAL A 118 5.17 14.20 5.05
CA VAL A 118 4.36 14.64 6.19
C VAL A 118 4.87 15.97 6.77
N GLU A 119 6.18 16.16 6.92
CA GLU A 119 6.77 17.43 7.34
C GLU A 119 6.37 18.59 6.40
N MET A 120 6.38 18.36 5.10
CA MET A 120 5.96 19.35 4.12
C MET A 120 4.47 19.71 4.25
N LEU A 121 3.60 18.71 4.46
CA LEU A 121 2.16 18.90 4.66
C LEU A 121 1.83 19.61 5.97
N GLN A 122 2.65 19.44 7.01
CA GLN A 122 2.53 20.18 8.27
C GLN A 122 3.01 21.64 8.17
N GLY A 123 3.71 22.01 7.10
CA GLY A 123 4.25 23.32 6.83
C GLY A 123 3.41 24.13 5.85
N GLU A 124 3.90 24.29 4.62
CA GLU A 124 3.35 25.23 3.64
C GLU A 124 2.51 24.58 2.52
N TYR A 125 2.41 23.23 2.50
CA TYR A 125 1.82 22.52 1.37
C TYR A 125 0.51 21.84 1.75
N ASP A 126 -0.51 22.01 0.92
CA ASP A 126 -1.78 21.30 1.05
C ASP A 126 -1.75 19.92 0.39
N VAL A 127 -0.89 19.73 -0.62
CA VAL A 127 -0.73 18.47 -1.35
C VAL A 127 0.74 18.20 -1.65
N VAL A 128 1.20 16.98 -1.37
CA VAL A 128 2.56 16.53 -1.67
C VAL A 128 2.52 15.23 -2.46
N TYR A 129 3.24 15.18 -3.57
CA TYR A 129 3.50 13.96 -4.33
C TYR A 129 4.90 13.45 -3.97
N PRO A 130 5.05 12.38 -3.16
CA PRO A 130 6.34 11.93 -2.66
C PRO A 130 7.14 11.09 -3.67
N TYR A 131 6.94 11.32 -4.96
CA TYR A 131 7.65 10.64 -6.03
C TYR A 131 8.03 11.63 -7.12
N ARG A 132 9.09 11.29 -7.85
CA ARG A 132 9.64 12.12 -8.91
C ARG A 132 8.77 12.01 -10.16
N TYR A 133 8.43 13.15 -10.76
CA TYR A 133 7.98 13.15 -12.13
C TYR A 133 9.16 12.74 -13.04
N GLY A 134 8.93 11.75 -13.90
CA GLY A 134 9.88 11.36 -14.93
C GLY A 134 10.32 12.55 -15.77
N ASN A 135 11.40 12.44 -16.49
CA ASN A 135 12.24 13.42 -17.19
C ASN A 135 11.58 14.58 -17.97
N HIS A 136 10.59 15.25 -17.45
CA HIS A 136 10.00 16.45 -18.01
C HIS A 136 10.33 17.69 -17.17
N GLY A 137 11.52 18.26 -17.43
CA GLY A 137 11.91 19.59 -16.97
C GLY A 137 12.73 19.64 -15.68
N GLU A 138 13.51 20.68 -15.57
CA GLU A 138 14.65 20.91 -14.68
C GLU A 138 14.38 21.02 -13.16
N ARG A 139 13.25 20.57 -12.65
CA ARG A 139 12.96 20.56 -11.21
C ARG A 139 13.16 19.17 -10.63
N LYS A 140 14.36 18.92 -10.19
CA LYS A 140 14.71 17.73 -9.38
C LYS A 140 14.21 17.92 -7.94
N VAL A 141 12.98 17.63 -7.67
CA VAL A 141 12.53 17.40 -6.29
C VAL A 141 12.71 15.93 -6.00
N ASN A 142 13.81 15.57 -5.38
CA ASN A 142 14.14 14.21 -5.00
C ASN A 142 13.43 13.86 -3.67
N LEU A 143 12.13 13.59 -3.71
CA LEU A 143 11.34 13.20 -2.54
C LEU A 143 11.08 11.69 -2.45
N GLY A 144 11.66 10.88 -3.34
CA GLY A 144 11.45 9.44 -3.31
C GLY A 144 12.17 8.70 -4.42
N PHE A 145 12.18 7.39 -4.31
CA PHE A 145 12.64 6.47 -5.33
C PHE A 145 11.53 6.31 -6.37
N THR A 146 11.82 6.54 -7.64
CA THR A 146 10.89 6.28 -8.74
C THR A 146 11.33 5.02 -9.45
N ILE A 147 10.44 4.07 -9.56
CA ILE A 147 10.62 2.90 -10.42
C ILE A 147 10.28 3.36 -11.84
N GLU A 148 11.30 3.60 -12.67
CA GLU A 148 11.15 4.10 -14.04
C GLU A 148 11.24 2.96 -15.08
N THR A 149 11.82 1.83 -14.70
CA THR A 149 12.04 0.69 -15.61
C THR A 149 11.72 -0.64 -14.93
N GLN A 150 11.54 -1.69 -15.72
CA GLN A 150 11.40 -3.05 -15.20
C GLN A 150 12.67 -3.51 -14.45
N ASP A 151 13.84 -3.05 -14.90
CA ASP A 151 15.12 -3.35 -14.22
C ASP A 151 15.18 -2.68 -12.84
N ASP A 152 14.61 -1.48 -12.67
CA ASP A 152 14.50 -0.82 -11.37
C ASP A 152 13.56 -1.56 -10.44
N MET A 153 12.43 -2.06 -10.96
CA MET A 153 11.50 -2.95 -10.25
C MET A 153 12.20 -4.22 -9.81
N ASP A 154 12.92 -4.89 -10.73
CA ASP A 154 13.60 -6.14 -10.47
C ASP A 154 14.72 -5.97 -9.43
N ASN A 155 15.43 -4.85 -9.44
CA ASN A 155 16.46 -4.53 -8.47
C ASN A 155 15.86 -4.17 -7.11
N PHE A 156 14.79 -3.39 -7.09
CA PHE A 156 14.06 -3.03 -5.88
C PHE A 156 13.44 -4.26 -5.21
N GLU A 157 12.78 -5.12 -5.98
CA GLU A 157 12.18 -6.36 -5.47
C GLU A 157 13.24 -7.34 -4.94
N LYS A 158 14.39 -7.45 -5.61
CA LYS A 158 15.42 -8.44 -5.27
C LYS A 158 16.36 -8.03 -4.15
N GLU A 159 16.78 -6.76 -4.09
CA GLU A 159 17.90 -6.41 -3.24
C GLU A 159 17.52 -5.68 -1.95
N GLU A 160 16.58 -4.78 -1.96
CA GLU A 160 16.37 -3.93 -0.80
C GLU A 160 15.09 -4.24 -0.02
N PHE A 161 14.00 -4.43 -0.69
CA PHE A 161 12.72 -4.63 -0.02
C PHE A 161 12.46 -6.08 0.35
N VAL A 162 12.49 -6.99 -0.62
CA VAL A 162 12.22 -8.42 -0.39
C VAL A 162 13.29 -9.03 0.49
N SER A 163 14.58 -8.66 0.30
CA SER A 163 15.66 -9.22 1.10
C SER A 163 15.68 -8.68 2.53
N ARG A 164 15.35 -7.41 2.78
CA ARG A 164 15.22 -6.86 4.13
C ARG A 164 13.94 -7.32 4.79
N PHE A 165 12.83 -7.26 4.08
CA PHE A 165 11.54 -7.65 4.61
C PHE A 165 11.46 -9.16 4.87
N THR A 166 12.00 -9.99 3.97
CA THR A 166 12.06 -11.45 4.16
C THR A 166 13.16 -11.91 5.12
N LYS A 167 14.20 -11.12 5.37
CA LYS A 167 15.19 -11.42 6.43
C LYS A 167 14.67 -11.11 7.83
N GLU A 168 13.89 -10.05 7.96
CA GLU A 168 13.25 -9.70 9.24
C GLU A 168 12.01 -10.57 9.55
N TYR A 169 11.34 -11.03 8.50
CA TYR A 169 10.14 -11.86 8.60
C TYR A 169 10.46 -13.22 7.98
N ASP A 170 10.16 -14.27 8.71
CA ASP A 170 10.35 -15.64 8.28
C ASP A 170 9.79 -15.84 6.85
N SER A 171 10.70 -16.07 5.89
CA SER A 171 10.34 -16.24 4.47
C SER A 171 9.40 -17.42 4.23
N SER A 172 9.30 -18.37 5.17
CA SER A 172 8.34 -19.46 5.11
C SER A 172 6.89 -19.00 5.21
N LEU A 173 6.64 -17.77 5.69
CA LEU A 173 5.31 -17.15 5.71
C LEU A 173 4.86 -16.70 4.32
N PHE A 174 5.79 -16.58 3.39
CA PHE A 174 5.56 -16.24 1.99
C PHE A 174 5.76 -17.46 1.09
N ASP A 175 5.27 -18.61 1.51
CA ASP A 175 5.35 -19.81 0.66
C ASP A 175 4.47 -19.66 -0.60
N ASP A 176 4.84 -20.34 -1.67
CA ASP A 176 4.19 -20.27 -2.98
C ASP A 176 2.67 -20.52 -2.94
N ARG A 177 2.14 -21.12 -1.90
CA ARG A 177 0.70 -21.36 -1.72
C ARG A 177 -0.11 -20.09 -1.50
N PHE A 178 0.52 -19.01 -0.99
CA PHE A 178 -0.12 -17.70 -0.81
C PHE A 178 -0.01 -16.82 -2.05
N PHE A 179 0.94 -17.14 -2.93
CA PHE A 179 1.25 -16.34 -4.13
C PHE A 179 0.79 -17.01 -5.42
N TYR A 180 0.31 -18.25 -5.35
CA TYR A 180 -0.16 -18.96 -6.53
C TYR A 180 -1.63 -18.65 -6.78
N TYR A 181 -1.87 -17.63 -7.58
CA TYR A 181 -3.10 -17.54 -8.36
C TYR A 181 -2.80 -18.18 -9.73
N PRO A 182 -3.60 -19.15 -10.18
CA PRO A 182 -3.47 -19.60 -11.55
C PRO A 182 -3.71 -18.37 -12.43
N SER A 183 -2.66 -17.92 -13.13
CA SER A 183 -2.84 -17.00 -14.23
C SER A 183 -3.86 -17.65 -15.16
N ASN A 184 -5.02 -17.03 -15.32
CA ASN A 184 -5.89 -17.35 -16.43
C ASN A 184 -5.13 -16.98 -17.70
N GLN A 185 -4.33 -17.93 -18.19
CA GLN A 185 -3.89 -17.93 -19.55
C GLN A 185 -5.11 -18.32 -20.38
N GLY A 186 -5.82 -17.31 -20.83
CA GLY A 186 -6.83 -17.39 -21.87
C GLY A 186 -6.40 -16.54 -23.04
#